data_ef89c9395d3209efd7b1b98de32fe352
#
_entry.id   ef89c9395d3209efd7b1b98de32fe352
#
_cell.length_a   1.000
_cell.length_b   1.000
_cell.length_c   1.000
_cell.angle_alpha   90.00
_cell.angle_beta   90.00
_cell.angle_gamma   90.00
#
_symmetry.space_group_name_H-M   'P 1'
#
loop_
_entity.id
_entity.type
_entity.pdbx_description
1 polymer ?
#
loop_
_entity_poly.entity_id
_entity_poly.type
_entity_poly.pdbx_seq_one_letter_code
_entity_poly.pdbx_strand_id
1 'polypeptide(L)'
;MKPELKATWTPAINVLTFFMLVTSILSVFTRLGTKYFMVRKWGLDDFMSIGAMFACVGQSIAVSMATKSGLGQHLLSLSDGQRVSMMKAQYAANILFIASMACSKLALIMFIRSLTPATLDRRFALGLGVFVLLWTMAGAFTAAFQCSLPDTWDYLHGKCFHLVAWWNYLGITNILSEVGIVAQALLVILRIQADFHKKAVLACVFLLRVIVVVAIICQLAYAHENEHTIDPSWDTWTVAISTQMAQSLSIVTACSPQFKPFLDSLRSSGMSLGDSSYESKQRTYGATSYYKLSRAGRAGDTRSDTHELVSIHGDGVNHTTVTSMVDCDSESQSSQAQIIREVRTWTVTAQRE
;
A
#
# COMPACT_ATOMS: atom_id res chain seq x y z
N MET A 1 25.33 -45.91 18.20
CA MET A 1 24.32 -44.83 18.36
C MET A 1 24.45 -43.90 17.17
N LYS A 2 23.52 -43.98 16.20
CA LYS A 2 23.43 -42.99 15.14
C LYS A 2 23.00 -41.70 15.81
N PRO A 3 23.59 -40.51 15.50
CA PRO A 3 23.05 -39.27 15.93
C PRO A 3 21.72 -39.12 15.19
N GLU A 4 20.61 -39.29 15.88
CA GLU A 4 19.33 -38.81 15.37
C GLU A 4 19.53 -37.32 15.10
N LEU A 5 19.49 -36.96 13.81
CA LEU A 5 19.45 -35.56 13.39
C LEU A 5 18.23 -35.00 14.11
N LYS A 6 18.45 -34.18 15.15
CA LYS A 6 17.35 -33.47 15.83
C LYS A 6 16.70 -32.60 14.75
N ALA A 7 15.62 -33.13 14.19
CA ALA A 7 14.83 -32.34 13.25
C ALA A 7 14.43 -31.06 13.96
N THR A 8 14.83 -29.90 13.44
CA THR A 8 14.49 -28.61 14.01
C THR A 8 13.95 -27.72 12.90
N TRP A 9 12.81 -27.09 13.14
CA TRP A 9 12.21 -26.15 12.21
C TRP A 9 12.77 -24.71 12.36
N THR A 10 13.62 -24.48 13.36
CA THR A 10 14.26 -23.20 13.66
C THR A 10 14.88 -22.50 12.45
N PRO A 11 15.69 -23.16 11.58
CA PRO A 11 16.28 -22.48 10.42
C PRO A 11 15.23 -22.09 9.40
N ALA A 12 14.19 -22.90 9.18
CA ALA A 12 13.12 -22.59 8.24
C ALA A 12 12.32 -21.35 8.68
N ILE A 13 11.96 -21.27 9.98
CA ILE A 13 11.29 -20.09 10.55
C ILE A 13 12.12 -18.84 10.35
N ASN A 14 13.42 -18.89 10.68
CA ASN A 14 14.29 -17.71 10.57
C ASN A 14 14.47 -17.26 9.12
N VAL A 15 14.76 -18.16 8.20
CA VAL A 15 14.93 -17.84 6.78
C VAL A 15 13.68 -17.17 6.22
N LEU A 16 12.50 -17.75 6.49
CA LEU A 16 11.25 -17.19 6.00
C LEU A 16 10.94 -15.82 6.66
N THR A 17 11.17 -15.71 7.97
CA THR A 17 10.95 -14.45 8.70
C THR A 17 11.81 -13.33 8.14
N PHE A 18 13.10 -13.55 7.92
CA PHE A 18 13.97 -12.52 7.36
C PHE A 18 13.66 -12.22 5.90
N PHE A 19 13.33 -13.22 5.09
CA PHE A 19 12.91 -12.99 3.70
C PHE A 19 11.67 -12.11 3.62
N MET A 20 10.65 -12.43 4.41
CA MET A 20 9.40 -11.65 4.47
C MET A 20 9.61 -10.26 5.07
N LEU A 21 10.51 -10.12 6.04
CA LEU A 21 10.89 -8.83 6.60
C LEU A 21 11.52 -7.92 5.54
N VAL A 22 12.49 -8.44 4.78
CA VAL A 22 13.17 -7.67 3.73
C VAL A 22 12.17 -7.22 2.66
N THR A 23 11.26 -8.10 2.22
CA THR A 23 10.22 -7.73 1.24
C THR A 23 9.30 -6.63 1.76
N SER A 24 8.92 -6.67 3.05
CA SER A 24 8.10 -5.64 3.69
C SER A 24 8.83 -4.30 3.76
N ILE A 25 10.10 -4.30 4.17
CA ILE A 25 10.95 -3.10 4.22
C ILE A 25 11.08 -2.48 2.84
N LEU A 26 11.42 -3.27 1.81
CA LEU A 26 11.54 -2.78 0.44
C LEU A 26 10.23 -2.19 -0.08
N SER A 27 9.08 -2.80 0.24
CA SER A 27 7.77 -2.30 -0.15
C SER A 27 7.46 -0.94 0.46
N VAL A 28 7.78 -0.74 1.75
CA VAL A 28 7.58 0.54 2.43
C VAL A 28 8.53 1.60 1.87
N PHE A 29 9.80 1.27 1.66
CA PHE A 29 10.74 2.20 1.05
C PHE A 29 10.34 2.61 -0.37
N THR A 30 9.88 1.67 -1.19
CA THR A 30 9.35 1.97 -2.53
C THR A 30 8.14 2.90 -2.46
N ARG A 31 7.22 2.67 -1.53
CA ARG A 31 6.07 3.55 -1.27
C ARG A 31 6.51 4.97 -0.92
N LEU A 32 7.42 5.10 0.08
CA LEU A 32 7.90 6.39 0.54
C LEU A 32 8.70 7.12 -0.54
N GLY A 33 9.56 6.39 -1.26
CA GLY A 33 10.33 6.93 -2.39
C GLY A 33 9.42 7.45 -3.50
N THR A 34 8.42 6.68 -3.91
CA THR A 34 7.43 7.09 -4.92
C THR A 34 6.72 8.38 -4.49
N LYS A 35 6.28 8.46 -3.23
CA LYS A 35 5.62 9.66 -2.71
C LYS A 35 6.56 10.86 -2.64
N TYR A 36 7.79 10.66 -2.20
CA TYR A 36 8.78 11.73 -2.11
C TYR A 36 9.10 12.34 -3.48
N PHE A 37 9.34 11.50 -4.50
CA PHE A 37 9.70 11.97 -5.84
C PHE A 37 8.52 12.51 -6.63
N MET A 38 7.31 11.92 -6.52
CA MET A 38 6.17 12.27 -7.36
C MET A 38 5.21 13.26 -6.70
N VAL A 39 4.88 13.09 -5.43
CA VAL A 39 3.80 13.84 -4.76
C VAL A 39 4.34 14.96 -3.89
N ARG A 40 5.55 14.81 -3.35
CA ARG A 40 6.21 15.74 -2.43
C ARG A 40 5.38 16.16 -1.20
N LYS A 41 4.36 15.36 -0.84
CA LYS A 41 3.49 15.59 0.32
C LYS A 41 3.41 14.33 1.16
N TRP A 42 3.73 14.43 2.43
CA TRP A 42 3.60 13.36 3.41
C TRP A 42 2.19 13.34 3.99
N GLY A 43 1.59 12.16 4.06
CA GLY A 43 0.27 11.94 4.64
C GLY A 43 0.33 11.11 5.92
N LEU A 44 -0.75 11.12 6.69
CA LEU A 44 -0.87 10.24 7.87
C LEU A 44 -0.77 8.75 7.49
N ASP A 45 -1.16 8.39 6.28
CA ASP A 45 -1.04 7.04 5.73
C ASP A 45 0.41 6.56 5.61
N ASP A 46 1.38 7.49 5.41
CA ASP A 46 2.80 7.18 5.35
C ASP A 46 3.37 6.93 6.73
N PHE A 47 2.99 7.74 7.72
CA PHE A 47 3.41 7.53 9.11
C PHE A 47 2.86 6.19 9.65
N MET A 48 1.64 5.81 9.29
CA MET A 48 1.08 4.50 9.63
C MET A 48 1.85 3.36 8.95
N SER A 49 2.27 3.54 7.69
CA SER A 49 3.09 2.54 6.98
C SER A 49 4.48 2.37 7.61
N ILE A 50 5.09 3.47 8.06
CA ILE A 50 6.35 3.45 8.80
C ILE A 50 6.16 2.75 10.16
N GLY A 51 5.08 3.05 10.87
CA GLY A 51 4.73 2.38 12.13
C GLY A 51 4.54 0.88 11.96
N ALA A 52 3.85 0.46 10.89
CA ALA A 52 3.68 -0.95 10.54
C ALA A 52 5.04 -1.64 10.29
N MET A 53 5.95 -0.97 9.59
CA MET A 53 7.31 -1.48 9.33
C MET A 53 8.10 -1.65 10.63
N PHE A 54 8.12 -0.65 11.52
CA PHE A 54 8.85 -0.76 12.78
C PHE A 54 8.29 -1.87 13.67
N ALA A 55 6.96 -2.00 13.75
CA ALA A 55 6.33 -3.09 14.47
C ALA A 55 6.66 -4.47 13.85
N CYS A 56 6.76 -4.56 12.51
CA CYS A 56 7.17 -5.77 11.81
C CYS A 56 8.64 -6.13 12.09
N VAL A 57 9.54 -5.16 12.12
CA VAL A 57 10.94 -5.37 12.50
C VAL A 57 11.04 -5.89 13.93
N GLY A 58 10.35 -5.25 14.86
CA GLY A 58 10.33 -5.69 16.27
C GLY A 58 9.76 -7.10 16.43
N GLN A 59 8.67 -7.42 15.73
CA GLN A 59 8.05 -8.75 15.75
C GLN A 59 9.03 -9.80 15.17
N SER A 60 9.70 -9.51 14.06
CA SER A 60 10.66 -10.44 13.45
C SER A 60 11.87 -10.70 14.36
N ILE A 61 12.33 -9.68 15.09
CA ILE A 61 13.36 -9.84 16.12
C ILE A 61 12.85 -10.72 17.27
N ALA A 62 11.63 -10.49 17.76
CA ALA A 62 11.04 -11.29 18.82
C ALA A 62 10.88 -12.77 18.40
N VAL A 63 10.42 -13.06 17.17
CA VAL A 63 10.36 -14.42 16.63
C VAL A 63 11.75 -15.05 16.54
N SER A 64 12.75 -14.29 16.07
CA SER A 64 14.14 -14.79 16.03
C SER A 64 14.72 -15.08 17.43
N MET A 65 14.32 -14.31 18.45
CA MET A 65 14.67 -14.61 19.85
C MET A 65 13.93 -15.86 20.35
N ALA A 66 12.66 -16.03 19.99
CA ALA A 66 11.89 -17.22 20.34
C ALA A 66 12.51 -18.49 19.72
N THR A 67 12.93 -18.44 18.45
CA THR A 67 13.60 -19.57 17.78
C THR A 67 14.95 -19.90 18.41
N LYS A 68 15.73 -18.93 18.84
CA LYS A 68 16.97 -19.16 19.59
C LYS A 68 16.71 -19.81 20.96
N SER A 69 15.55 -19.51 21.56
CA SER A 69 15.15 -20.04 22.86
C SER A 69 14.40 -21.37 22.76
N GLY A 70 14.24 -21.95 21.55
CA GLY A 70 13.72 -23.31 21.36
C GLY A 70 12.39 -23.42 20.62
N LEU A 71 11.86 -22.34 20.04
CA LEU A 71 10.69 -22.44 19.14
C LEU A 71 11.04 -23.29 17.91
N GLY A 72 10.22 -24.30 17.61
CA GLY A 72 10.48 -25.30 16.57
C GLY A 72 11.40 -26.45 17.03
N GLN A 73 11.58 -26.62 18.34
CA GLN A 73 12.25 -27.76 18.97
C GLN A 73 11.29 -28.48 19.92
N HIS A 74 11.57 -29.75 20.23
CA HIS A 74 10.76 -30.49 21.18
C HIS A 74 10.85 -29.91 22.59
N LEU A 75 9.70 -29.73 23.26
CA LEU A 75 9.60 -29.13 24.57
C LEU A 75 10.46 -29.82 25.63
N LEU A 76 10.59 -31.16 25.55
CA LEU A 76 11.41 -31.94 26.48
C LEU A 76 12.91 -31.69 26.36
N SER A 77 13.38 -31.13 25.25
CA SER A 77 14.79 -30.82 25.05
C SER A 77 15.19 -29.41 25.60
N LEU A 78 14.21 -28.61 26.04
CA LEU A 78 14.45 -27.26 26.50
C LEU A 78 14.62 -27.19 28.02
N SER A 79 15.60 -26.37 28.46
CA SER A 79 15.72 -26.01 29.86
C SER A 79 14.59 -25.04 30.28
N ASP A 80 14.28 -24.96 31.59
CA ASP A 80 13.23 -24.09 32.09
C ASP A 80 13.48 -22.61 31.77
N GLY A 81 14.74 -22.16 31.83
CA GLY A 81 15.10 -20.80 31.42
C GLY A 81 14.86 -20.51 29.93
N GLN A 82 15.08 -21.49 29.06
CA GLN A 82 14.80 -21.37 27.63
C GLN A 82 13.29 -21.29 27.35
N ARG A 83 12.47 -22.12 28.05
CA ARG A 83 11.02 -22.09 27.95
C ARG A 83 10.47 -20.71 28.32
N VAL A 84 10.92 -20.15 29.47
CA VAL A 84 10.49 -18.81 29.91
C VAL A 84 10.90 -17.74 28.88
N SER A 85 12.12 -17.78 28.37
CA SER A 85 12.60 -16.84 27.34
C SER A 85 11.81 -16.95 26.03
N MET A 86 11.47 -18.16 25.61
CA MET A 86 10.63 -18.42 24.43
C MET A 86 9.23 -17.82 24.61
N MET A 87 8.57 -18.07 25.75
CA MET A 87 7.22 -17.55 26.04
C MET A 87 7.21 -16.01 26.06
N LYS A 88 8.21 -15.38 26.70
CA LYS A 88 8.35 -13.92 26.71
C LYS A 88 8.53 -13.33 25.29
N ALA A 89 9.34 -14.00 24.49
CA ALA A 89 9.55 -13.56 23.10
C ALA A 89 8.29 -13.71 22.24
N GLN A 90 7.55 -14.83 22.38
CA GLN A 90 6.25 -15.01 21.70
C GLN A 90 5.20 -13.98 22.17
N TYR A 91 5.15 -13.69 23.46
CA TYR A 91 4.28 -12.66 24.02
C TYR A 91 4.54 -11.29 23.37
N ALA A 92 5.81 -10.87 23.30
CA ALA A 92 6.19 -9.64 22.62
C ALA A 92 5.86 -9.66 21.12
N ALA A 93 6.11 -10.79 20.44
CA ALA A 93 5.80 -10.97 19.03
C ALA A 93 4.30 -10.80 18.74
N ASN A 94 3.42 -11.34 19.60
CA ASN A 94 1.98 -11.24 19.44
C ASN A 94 1.47 -9.80 19.55
N ILE A 95 1.96 -9.03 20.52
CA ILE A 95 1.58 -7.61 20.69
C ILE A 95 2.05 -6.80 19.47
N LEU A 96 3.28 -7.00 19.01
CA LEU A 96 3.83 -6.31 17.84
C LEU A 96 3.14 -6.70 16.54
N PHE A 97 2.68 -7.95 16.42
CA PHE A 97 1.84 -8.41 15.31
C PHE A 97 0.53 -7.63 15.24
N ILE A 98 -0.20 -7.52 16.36
CA ILE A 98 -1.46 -6.77 16.43
C ILE A 98 -1.23 -5.30 16.04
N ALA A 99 -0.18 -4.67 16.57
CA ALA A 99 0.17 -3.28 16.25
C ALA A 99 0.50 -3.09 14.77
N SER A 100 1.29 -4.00 14.20
CA SER A 100 1.68 -3.94 12.79
C SER A 100 0.48 -4.11 11.85
N MET A 101 -0.40 -5.09 12.13
CA MET A 101 -1.64 -5.30 11.36
C MET A 101 -2.56 -4.09 11.42
N ALA A 102 -2.71 -3.48 12.60
CA ALA A 102 -3.49 -2.27 12.77
C ALA A 102 -2.95 -1.10 11.96
N CYS A 103 -1.65 -0.82 12.07
CA CYS A 103 -1.00 0.27 11.34
C CYS A 103 -1.11 0.07 9.81
N SER A 104 -0.91 -1.17 9.32
CA SER A 104 -1.06 -1.50 7.90
C SER A 104 -2.48 -1.26 7.37
N LYS A 105 -3.50 -1.67 8.14
CA LYS A 105 -4.91 -1.44 7.79
C LYS A 105 -5.27 0.04 7.81
N LEU A 106 -4.86 0.75 8.86
CA LEU A 106 -5.11 2.19 8.98
C LEU A 106 -4.45 2.98 7.85
N ALA A 107 -3.21 2.62 7.46
CA ALA A 107 -2.54 3.22 6.31
C ALA A 107 -3.37 3.10 5.04
N LEU A 108 -3.94 1.92 4.78
CA LEU A 108 -4.77 1.70 3.60
C LEU A 108 -6.13 2.40 3.68
N ILE A 109 -6.80 2.37 4.83
CA ILE A 109 -8.07 3.06 5.05
C ILE A 109 -7.91 4.58 4.84
N MET A 110 -6.83 5.17 5.36
CA MET A 110 -6.51 6.58 5.17
C MET A 110 -6.22 6.89 3.70
N PHE A 111 -5.52 6.00 3.01
CA PHE A 111 -5.27 6.13 1.58
C PHE A 111 -6.59 6.09 0.77
N ILE A 112 -7.47 5.11 1.00
CA ILE A 112 -8.79 5.03 0.34
C ILE A 112 -9.61 6.29 0.63
N ARG A 113 -9.60 6.77 1.88
CA ARG A 113 -10.30 8.02 2.27
C ARG A 113 -9.78 9.24 1.52
N SER A 114 -8.48 9.30 1.24
CA SER A 114 -7.89 10.42 0.50
C SER A 114 -8.26 10.43 -0.99
N LEU A 115 -8.55 9.24 -1.55
CA LEU A 115 -8.96 9.08 -2.95
C LEU A 115 -10.44 9.41 -3.19
N THR A 116 -11.25 9.39 -2.14
CA THR A 116 -12.70 9.40 -2.27
C THR A 116 -13.29 10.80 -2.02
N PRO A 117 -13.96 11.45 -3.01
CA PRO A 117 -14.64 12.73 -2.80
C PRO A 117 -16.00 12.57 -2.11
N ALA A 118 -16.68 11.41 -2.24
CA ALA A 118 -18.03 11.19 -1.73
C ALA A 118 -18.07 11.13 -0.20
N THR A 119 -18.99 11.88 0.41
CA THR A 119 -19.12 11.98 1.87
C THR A 119 -19.51 10.67 2.53
N LEU A 120 -20.37 9.86 1.89
CA LEU A 120 -20.79 8.56 2.39
C LEU A 120 -19.62 7.59 2.47
N ASP A 121 -18.84 7.47 1.40
CA ASP A 121 -17.70 6.56 1.35
C ASP A 121 -16.62 6.95 2.38
N ARG A 122 -16.45 8.27 2.61
CA ARG A 122 -15.56 8.79 3.67
C ARG A 122 -16.05 8.43 5.07
N ARG A 123 -17.37 8.38 5.30
CA ARG A 123 -17.95 7.93 6.58
C ARG A 123 -17.77 6.43 6.78
N PHE A 124 -17.94 5.63 5.73
CA PHE A 124 -17.64 4.19 5.77
C PHE A 124 -16.16 3.94 6.09
N ALA A 125 -15.23 4.65 5.45
CA ALA A 125 -13.81 4.58 5.75
C ALA A 125 -13.51 4.90 7.23
N LEU A 126 -14.17 5.93 7.76
CA LEU A 126 -14.03 6.30 9.17
C LEU A 126 -14.58 5.19 10.08
N GLY A 127 -15.74 4.62 9.76
CA GLY A 127 -16.33 3.51 10.52
C GLY A 127 -15.40 2.29 10.56
N LEU A 128 -14.82 1.90 9.41
CA LEU A 128 -13.82 0.82 9.36
C LEU A 128 -12.55 1.18 10.16
N GLY A 129 -12.10 2.42 10.11
CA GLY A 129 -10.95 2.88 10.89
C GLY A 129 -11.21 2.77 12.40
N VAL A 130 -12.40 3.19 12.86
CA VAL A 130 -12.82 3.04 14.27
C VAL A 130 -12.91 1.57 14.65
N PHE A 131 -13.49 0.73 13.79
CA PHE A 131 -13.54 -0.72 14.02
C PHE A 131 -12.15 -1.33 14.21
N VAL A 132 -11.19 -0.98 13.33
CA VAL A 132 -9.81 -1.45 13.44
C VAL A 132 -9.14 -0.94 14.73
N LEU A 133 -9.37 0.30 15.13
CA LEU A 133 -8.85 0.83 16.39
C LEU A 133 -9.43 0.10 17.62
N LEU A 134 -10.73 -0.16 17.64
CA LEU A 134 -11.37 -0.92 18.73
C LEU A 134 -10.85 -2.37 18.78
N TRP A 135 -10.68 -3.00 17.61
CA TRP A 135 -10.06 -4.32 17.49
C TRP A 135 -8.64 -4.33 18.05
N THR A 136 -7.85 -3.30 17.70
CA THR A 136 -6.46 -3.17 18.18
C THR A 136 -6.40 -2.99 19.68
N MET A 137 -7.24 -2.13 20.23
CA MET A 137 -7.30 -1.88 21.69
C MET A 137 -7.70 -3.14 22.44
N ALA A 138 -8.77 -3.82 21.98
CA ALA A 138 -9.20 -5.08 22.57
C ALA A 138 -8.12 -6.16 22.48
N GLY A 139 -7.52 -6.32 21.29
CA GLY A 139 -6.45 -7.30 21.04
C GLY A 139 -5.20 -7.04 21.87
N ALA A 140 -4.74 -5.79 21.93
CA ALA A 140 -3.55 -5.42 22.70
C ALA A 140 -3.78 -5.59 24.21
N PHE A 141 -4.95 -5.17 24.71
CA PHE A 141 -5.29 -5.30 26.13
C PHE A 141 -5.34 -6.77 26.55
N THR A 142 -6.02 -7.61 25.80
CA THR A 142 -6.13 -9.03 26.14
C THR A 142 -4.83 -9.80 25.90
N ALA A 143 -4.03 -9.44 24.89
CA ALA A 143 -2.69 -10.00 24.73
C ALA A 143 -1.78 -9.60 25.90
N ALA A 144 -1.92 -8.37 26.44
CA ALA A 144 -1.15 -7.91 27.60
C ALA A 144 -1.54 -8.64 28.90
N PHE A 145 -2.81 -9.02 29.07
CA PHE A 145 -3.34 -9.64 30.27
C PHE A 145 -3.88 -11.06 30.02
N GLN A 146 -3.20 -11.81 29.15
CA GLN A 146 -3.67 -13.15 28.76
C GLN A 146 -3.64 -14.17 29.90
N CYS A 147 -2.78 -14.01 30.90
CA CYS A 147 -2.68 -14.86 32.06
C CYS A 147 -2.61 -14.04 33.35
N SER A 148 -2.74 -14.69 34.52
CA SER A 148 -2.73 -14.05 35.84
C SER A 148 -1.38 -13.40 36.14
N LEU A 149 -1.42 -12.22 36.76
CA LEU A 149 -0.25 -11.53 37.30
C LEU A 149 0.43 -12.38 38.40
N PRO A 150 1.77 -12.38 38.51
CA PRO A 150 2.72 -11.49 37.83
C PRO A 150 3.21 -11.98 36.47
N ASP A 151 3.07 -13.25 36.14
CA ASP A 151 3.67 -13.90 34.96
C ASP A 151 2.68 -14.02 33.81
N THR A 152 2.29 -12.90 33.19
CA THR A 152 1.27 -12.83 32.13
C THR A 152 1.66 -13.57 30.84
N TRP A 153 2.92 -13.93 30.66
CA TRP A 153 3.44 -14.68 29.51
C TRP A 153 3.42 -16.21 29.72
N ASP A 154 3.21 -16.69 30.97
CA ASP A 154 3.26 -18.13 31.27
C ASP A 154 1.93 -18.81 30.95
N TYR A 155 1.80 -19.26 29.69
CA TYR A 155 0.64 -19.99 29.22
C TYR A 155 0.74 -21.53 29.50
N LEU A 156 1.89 -22.03 29.97
CA LEU A 156 2.10 -23.42 30.27
C LEU A 156 1.67 -23.80 31.70
N HIS A 157 1.94 -22.93 32.68
CA HIS A 157 1.68 -23.20 34.10
C HIS A 157 0.72 -22.20 34.74
N GLY A 158 0.52 -21.03 34.07
CA GLY A 158 -0.35 -19.96 34.57
C GLY A 158 -1.84 -20.23 34.40
N LYS A 159 -2.65 -19.57 35.22
CA LYS A 159 -4.11 -19.52 35.00
C LYS A 159 -4.41 -18.49 33.94
N CYS A 160 -4.69 -18.94 32.73
CA CYS A 160 -5.02 -18.10 31.59
C CYS A 160 -6.52 -18.20 31.26
N PHE A 161 -7.07 -17.18 30.59
CA PHE A 161 -8.41 -17.33 30.03
C PHE A 161 -8.37 -18.23 28.78
N HIS A 162 -9.52 -18.49 28.16
CA HIS A 162 -9.62 -19.42 27.01
C HIS A 162 -8.88 -18.82 25.79
N LEU A 163 -7.57 -18.95 25.75
CA LEU A 163 -6.67 -18.34 24.75
C LEU A 163 -7.08 -18.68 23.32
N VAL A 164 -7.41 -19.94 23.04
CA VAL A 164 -7.77 -20.40 21.69
C VAL A 164 -9.05 -19.72 21.20
N ALA A 165 -10.09 -19.69 22.02
CA ALA A 165 -11.33 -19.01 21.66
C ALA A 165 -11.12 -17.52 21.40
N TRP A 166 -10.23 -16.90 22.17
CA TRP A 166 -9.90 -15.49 22.01
C TRP A 166 -9.11 -15.22 20.71
N TRP A 167 -8.09 -16.00 20.45
CA TRP A 167 -7.31 -15.87 19.21
C TRP A 167 -8.15 -16.15 17.97
N ASN A 168 -9.10 -17.10 18.05
CA ASN A 168 -10.08 -17.36 16.99
C ASN A 168 -10.99 -16.14 16.78
N TYR A 169 -11.50 -15.53 17.83
CA TYR A 169 -12.29 -14.29 17.76
C TYR A 169 -11.49 -13.14 17.11
N LEU A 170 -10.25 -12.93 17.56
CA LEU A 170 -9.37 -11.92 16.97
C LEU A 170 -9.08 -12.19 15.49
N GLY A 171 -8.86 -13.43 15.12
CA GLY A 171 -8.60 -13.81 13.73
C GLY A 171 -9.83 -13.64 12.84
N ILE A 172 -11.02 -14.04 13.28
CA ILE A 172 -12.27 -13.87 12.52
C ILE A 172 -12.57 -12.38 12.32
N THR A 173 -12.44 -11.57 13.35
CA THR A 173 -12.66 -10.11 13.26
C THR A 173 -11.57 -9.43 12.41
N ASN A 174 -10.36 -9.98 12.41
CA ASN A 174 -9.28 -9.58 11.51
C ASN A 174 -9.67 -9.83 10.03
N ILE A 175 -10.21 -11.01 9.71
CA ILE A 175 -10.72 -11.34 8.37
C ILE A 175 -11.86 -10.42 7.96
N LEU A 176 -12.84 -10.19 8.85
CA LEU A 176 -13.97 -9.31 8.57
C LEU A 176 -13.52 -7.89 8.22
N SER A 177 -12.52 -7.36 8.94
CA SER A 177 -11.95 -6.04 8.62
C SER A 177 -11.22 -6.03 7.26
N GLU A 178 -10.50 -7.09 6.90
CA GLU A 178 -9.84 -7.20 5.58
C GLU A 178 -10.87 -7.21 4.44
N VAL A 179 -11.91 -8.04 4.57
CA VAL A 179 -13.01 -8.11 3.61
C VAL A 179 -13.72 -6.75 3.48
N GLY A 180 -13.97 -6.08 4.62
CA GLY A 180 -14.56 -4.74 4.64
C GLY A 180 -13.73 -3.71 3.88
N ILE A 181 -12.41 -3.72 4.06
CA ILE A 181 -11.48 -2.81 3.36
C ILE A 181 -11.48 -3.10 1.85
N VAL A 182 -11.43 -4.38 1.44
CA VAL A 182 -11.47 -4.77 0.02
C VAL A 182 -12.80 -4.36 -0.61
N ALA A 183 -13.92 -4.66 0.05
CA ALA A 183 -15.26 -4.29 -0.44
C ALA A 183 -15.39 -2.77 -0.61
N GLN A 184 -14.94 -1.99 0.37
CA GLN A 184 -14.95 -0.53 0.29
C GLN A 184 -14.08 -0.02 -0.87
N ALA A 185 -12.86 -0.55 -1.04
CA ALA A 185 -11.99 -0.16 -2.14
C ALA A 185 -12.64 -0.43 -3.50
N LEU A 186 -13.25 -1.60 -3.69
CA LEU A 186 -13.94 -1.96 -4.92
C LEU A 186 -15.15 -1.06 -5.19
N LEU A 187 -15.96 -0.74 -4.17
CA LEU A 187 -17.09 0.18 -4.31
C LEU A 187 -16.63 1.58 -4.76
N VAL A 188 -15.54 2.09 -4.18
CA VAL A 188 -14.95 3.36 -4.59
C VAL A 188 -14.49 3.31 -6.05
N ILE A 189 -13.78 2.23 -6.46
CA ILE A 189 -13.29 2.06 -7.84
C ILE A 189 -14.44 2.01 -8.84
N LEU A 190 -15.54 1.34 -8.53
CA LEU A 190 -16.71 1.26 -9.41
C LEU A 190 -17.33 2.63 -9.65
N ARG A 191 -17.31 3.52 -8.66
CA ARG A 191 -17.88 4.88 -8.74
C ARG A 191 -16.98 5.88 -9.48
N ILE A 192 -15.67 5.62 -9.58
CA ILE A 192 -14.76 6.49 -10.31
C ILE A 192 -15.06 6.41 -11.82
N GLN A 193 -15.20 7.55 -12.50
CA GLN A 193 -15.33 7.63 -13.94
C GLN A 193 -13.94 7.54 -14.59
N ALA A 194 -13.49 6.32 -14.88
CA ALA A 194 -12.24 6.04 -15.56
C ALA A 194 -12.44 4.90 -16.58
N ASP A 195 -11.50 4.77 -17.51
CA ASP A 195 -11.49 3.67 -18.47
C ASP A 195 -11.49 2.30 -17.77
N PHE A 196 -12.18 1.33 -18.38
CA PHE A 196 -12.31 -0.03 -17.81
C PHE A 196 -10.95 -0.65 -17.46
N HIS A 197 -9.96 -0.49 -18.34
CA HIS A 197 -8.61 -1.03 -18.12
C HIS A 197 -7.95 -0.45 -16.85
N LYS A 198 -8.08 0.86 -16.62
CA LYS A 198 -7.52 1.52 -15.42
C LYS A 198 -8.22 1.04 -14.14
N LYS A 199 -9.56 0.85 -14.21
CA LYS A 199 -10.33 0.29 -13.10
C LYS A 199 -9.93 -1.14 -12.79
N ALA A 200 -9.79 -1.99 -13.82
CA ALA A 200 -9.41 -3.39 -13.66
C ALA A 200 -8.04 -3.54 -13.00
N VAL A 201 -7.04 -2.78 -13.45
CA VAL A 201 -5.71 -2.80 -12.83
C VAL A 201 -5.76 -2.38 -11.36
N LEU A 202 -6.50 -1.31 -11.04
CA LEU A 202 -6.64 -0.85 -9.66
C LEU A 202 -7.38 -1.88 -8.80
N ALA A 203 -8.45 -2.49 -9.31
CA ALA A 203 -9.17 -3.55 -8.64
C ALA A 203 -8.28 -4.78 -8.37
N CYS A 204 -7.47 -5.21 -9.34
CA CYS A 204 -6.51 -6.30 -9.16
C CYS A 204 -5.52 -6.03 -8.02
N VAL A 205 -5.02 -4.78 -7.91
CA VAL A 205 -4.11 -4.39 -6.82
C VAL A 205 -4.79 -4.54 -5.45
N PHE A 206 -6.06 -4.16 -5.31
CA PHE A 206 -6.78 -4.34 -4.06
C PHE A 206 -7.17 -5.80 -3.80
N LEU A 207 -7.44 -6.58 -4.86
CA LEU A 207 -7.72 -8.02 -4.74
C LEU A 207 -6.52 -8.82 -4.26
N LEU A 208 -5.29 -8.33 -4.40
CA LEU A 208 -4.12 -8.97 -3.78
C LEU A 208 -4.27 -9.13 -2.25
N ARG A 209 -5.10 -8.31 -1.61
CA ARG A 209 -5.43 -8.47 -0.18
C ARG A 209 -6.18 -9.76 0.16
N VAL A 210 -6.80 -10.40 -0.79
CA VAL A 210 -7.41 -11.73 -0.58
C VAL A 210 -6.36 -12.74 -0.16
N ILE A 211 -5.11 -12.59 -0.61
CA ILE A 211 -3.99 -13.45 -0.19
C ILE A 211 -3.71 -13.30 1.32
N VAL A 212 -3.88 -12.09 1.87
CA VAL A 212 -3.76 -11.85 3.32
C VAL A 212 -4.86 -12.60 4.08
N VAL A 213 -6.10 -12.58 3.56
CA VAL A 213 -7.23 -13.32 4.15
C VAL A 213 -6.92 -14.82 4.16
N VAL A 214 -6.40 -15.36 3.07
CA VAL A 214 -5.98 -16.78 3.00
C VAL A 214 -4.90 -17.08 4.04
N ALA A 215 -3.89 -16.22 4.18
CA ALA A 215 -2.84 -16.41 5.18
C ALA A 215 -3.38 -16.40 6.63
N ILE A 216 -4.37 -15.55 6.93
CA ILE A 216 -5.03 -15.51 8.25
C ILE A 216 -5.87 -16.78 8.47
N ILE A 217 -6.57 -17.26 7.44
CA ILE A 217 -7.32 -18.53 7.53
C ILE A 217 -6.37 -19.70 7.82
N CYS A 218 -5.24 -19.77 7.11
CA CYS A 218 -4.21 -20.79 7.39
C CYS A 218 -3.69 -20.68 8.83
N GLN A 219 -3.43 -19.45 9.32
CA GLN A 219 -3.01 -19.21 10.70
C GLN A 219 -4.03 -19.75 11.70
N LEU A 220 -5.34 -19.49 11.50
CA LEU A 220 -6.39 -19.99 12.37
C LEU A 220 -6.54 -21.52 12.30
N ALA A 221 -6.47 -22.10 11.11
CA ALA A 221 -6.56 -23.53 10.91
C ALA A 221 -5.43 -24.28 11.66
N TYR A 222 -4.18 -23.81 11.49
CA TYR A 222 -3.04 -24.39 12.20
C TYR A 222 -3.10 -24.13 13.71
N ALA A 223 -3.58 -22.98 14.14
CA ALA A 223 -3.75 -22.70 15.56
C ALA A 223 -4.80 -23.63 16.21
N HIS A 224 -5.85 -23.97 15.48
CA HIS A 224 -6.88 -24.89 15.95
C HIS A 224 -6.37 -26.37 15.95
N GLU A 225 -5.63 -26.76 14.90
CA GLU A 225 -5.01 -28.10 14.85
C GLU A 225 -4.03 -28.32 16.01
N ASN A 226 -3.29 -27.27 16.38
CA ASN A 226 -2.29 -27.33 17.44
C ASN A 226 -2.88 -27.22 18.85
N GLU A 227 -4.20 -27.06 19.02
CA GLU A 227 -4.85 -26.92 20.34
C GLU A 227 -4.67 -28.16 21.22
N HIS A 228 -4.62 -29.35 20.61
CA HIS A 228 -4.57 -30.63 21.33
C HIS A 228 -3.21 -31.35 21.19
N THR A 229 -2.17 -30.66 20.75
CA THR A 229 -0.86 -31.26 20.53
C THR A 229 -0.10 -31.46 21.85
N ILE A 230 0.68 -32.55 21.91
CA ILE A 230 1.50 -32.92 23.06
C ILE A 230 2.74 -32.00 23.16
N ASP A 231 3.20 -31.47 22.03
CA ASP A 231 4.43 -30.67 21.90
C ASP A 231 4.14 -29.28 21.30
N PRO A 232 3.57 -28.35 22.11
CA PRO A 232 3.22 -27.02 21.59
C PRO A 232 4.42 -26.22 21.07
N SER A 233 5.62 -26.47 21.56
CA SER A 233 6.84 -25.80 21.10
C SER A 233 7.27 -26.26 19.69
N TRP A 234 7.04 -27.55 19.38
CA TRP A 234 7.32 -28.11 18.07
C TRP A 234 6.29 -27.69 17.02
N ASP A 235 5.01 -27.82 17.31
CA ASP A 235 3.94 -27.63 16.32
C ASP A 235 3.63 -26.16 16.03
N THR A 236 4.02 -25.24 16.91
CA THR A 236 3.79 -23.80 16.73
C THR A 236 4.55 -23.18 15.54
N TRP A 237 5.50 -23.91 14.91
CA TRP A 237 6.21 -23.40 13.74
C TRP A 237 5.28 -23.03 12.58
N THR A 238 4.22 -23.79 12.36
CA THR A 238 3.21 -23.53 11.30
C THR A 238 2.48 -22.23 11.54
N VAL A 239 2.08 -21.99 12.79
CA VAL A 239 1.41 -20.75 13.21
C VAL A 239 2.37 -19.56 13.10
N ALA A 240 3.63 -19.72 13.52
CA ALA A 240 4.63 -18.66 13.43
C ALA A 240 4.88 -18.21 11.98
N ILE A 241 5.02 -19.19 11.06
CA ILE A 241 5.17 -18.91 9.62
C ILE A 241 3.93 -18.22 9.05
N SER A 242 2.74 -18.74 9.32
CA SER A 242 1.49 -18.17 8.82
C SER A 242 1.26 -16.75 9.35
N THR A 243 1.60 -16.49 10.60
CA THR A 243 1.56 -15.16 11.22
C THR A 243 2.51 -14.19 10.51
N GLN A 244 3.74 -14.62 10.25
CA GLN A 244 4.72 -13.80 9.53
C GLN A 244 4.28 -13.51 8.10
N MET A 245 3.71 -14.49 7.39
CA MET A 245 3.16 -14.30 6.06
C MET A 245 1.99 -13.32 6.07
N ALA A 246 1.02 -13.49 6.97
CA ALA A 246 -0.14 -12.60 7.06
C ALA A 246 0.28 -11.15 7.30
N GLN A 247 1.23 -10.93 8.20
CA GLN A 247 1.74 -9.59 8.52
C GLN A 247 2.47 -8.95 7.34
N SER A 248 3.42 -9.65 6.77
CA SER A 248 4.24 -9.13 5.66
C SER A 248 3.40 -8.87 4.42
N LEU A 249 2.49 -9.78 4.06
CA LEU A 249 1.56 -9.60 2.95
C LEU A 249 0.61 -8.42 3.20
N SER A 250 0.16 -8.20 4.44
CA SER A 250 -0.66 -7.03 4.79
C SER A 250 0.09 -5.73 4.54
N ILE A 251 1.38 -5.63 4.90
CA ILE A 251 2.21 -4.45 4.64
C ILE A 251 2.45 -4.26 3.14
N VAL A 252 2.86 -5.31 2.43
CA VAL A 252 3.14 -5.27 0.99
C VAL A 252 1.89 -4.83 0.21
N THR A 253 0.74 -5.42 0.51
CA THR A 253 -0.52 -5.09 -0.16
C THR A 253 -1.06 -3.70 0.23
N ALA A 254 -0.73 -3.18 1.40
CA ALA A 254 -1.05 -1.80 1.76
C ALA A 254 -0.18 -0.78 0.98
N CYS A 255 1.02 -1.17 0.57
CA CYS A 255 1.91 -0.34 -0.24
C CYS A 255 1.59 -0.42 -1.74
N SER A 256 1.01 -1.53 -2.22
CA SER A 256 0.82 -1.84 -3.64
C SER A 256 0.03 -0.79 -4.45
N PRO A 257 -0.99 -0.06 -3.95
CA PRO A 257 -1.69 0.93 -4.74
C PRO A 257 -0.82 2.09 -5.22
N GLN A 258 0.28 2.34 -4.54
CA GLN A 258 1.23 3.41 -4.89
C GLN A 258 2.34 2.95 -5.85
N PHE A 259 2.46 1.65 -6.12
CA PHE A 259 3.41 1.15 -7.11
C PHE A 259 3.00 1.48 -8.54
N LYS A 260 1.68 1.62 -8.83
CA LYS A 260 1.19 1.93 -10.16
C LYS A 260 1.80 3.20 -10.75
N PRO A 261 1.73 4.39 -10.09
CA PRO A 261 2.35 5.60 -10.64
C PRO A 261 3.87 5.46 -10.80
N PHE A 262 4.53 4.69 -9.93
CA PHE A 262 5.95 4.39 -10.05
C PHE A 262 6.27 3.56 -11.30
N LEU A 263 5.51 2.50 -11.56
CA LEU A 263 5.67 1.66 -12.75
C LEU A 263 5.38 2.43 -14.03
N ASP A 264 4.35 3.29 -14.04
CA ASP A 264 4.03 4.16 -15.17
C ASP A 264 5.16 5.18 -15.43
N SER A 265 5.79 5.71 -14.39
CA SER A 265 6.95 6.60 -14.48
C SER A 265 8.20 5.89 -15.03
N LEU A 266 8.48 4.66 -14.60
CA LEU A 266 9.59 3.87 -15.14
C LEU A 266 9.38 3.55 -16.62
N ARG A 267 8.15 3.22 -17.01
CA ARG A 267 7.79 2.96 -18.41
C ARG A 267 7.97 4.22 -19.28
N SER A 268 7.60 5.39 -18.76
CA SER A 268 7.79 6.69 -19.43
C SER A 268 9.27 7.09 -19.54
N SER A 269 10.10 6.68 -18.57
CA SER A 269 11.55 7.01 -18.54
C SER A 269 12.45 6.12 -19.41
N GLY A 270 11.89 5.30 -20.31
CA GLY A 270 12.66 4.58 -21.33
C GLY A 270 13.18 3.20 -20.95
N MET A 271 12.73 2.60 -19.83
CA MET A 271 12.97 1.18 -19.53
C MET A 271 12.03 0.21 -20.27
N SER A 272 11.30 0.69 -21.28
CA SER A 272 10.50 -0.14 -22.17
C SER A 272 11.41 -0.78 -23.23
N LEU A 273 12.05 -1.86 -22.87
CA LEU A 273 12.88 -2.68 -23.80
C LEU A 273 12.05 -3.60 -24.71
N GLY A 274 10.74 -3.36 -24.88
CA GLY A 274 9.95 -4.35 -25.59
C GLY A 274 8.77 -3.91 -26.44
N ASP A 275 8.32 -2.65 -26.42
CA ASP A 275 7.05 -2.31 -27.10
C ASP A 275 7.11 -1.11 -28.07
N SER A 276 8.28 -0.84 -28.61
CA SER A 276 8.45 0.26 -29.60
C SER A 276 7.97 -0.08 -31.02
N SER A 277 7.42 -1.29 -31.26
CA SER A 277 7.07 -1.72 -32.63
C SER A 277 5.63 -1.43 -33.06
N TYR A 278 4.72 -1.17 -32.14
CA TYR A 278 3.30 -0.95 -32.49
C TYR A 278 2.81 0.50 -32.38
N GLU A 279 3.46 1.36 -31.64
CA GLU A 279 3.04 2.77 -31.48
C GLU A 279 3.69 3.74 -32.48
N SER A 280 4.76 3.31 -33.18
CA SER A 280 5.42 4.16 -34.17
C SER A 280 4.66 4.29 -35.52
N LYS A 281 3.65 3.43 -35.76
CA LYS A 281 2.84 3.49 -37.01
C LYS A 281 1.68 4.48 -36.94
N GLN A 282 1.32 5.00 -35.78
CA GLN A 282 0.19 5.94 -35.66
C GLN A 282 0.63 7.39 -35.46
N ARG A 283 1.92 7.66 -35.23
CA ARG A 283 2.46 9.02 -35.14
C ARG A 283 3.16 9.55 -36.40
N THR A 284 3.28 8.74 -37.44
CA THR A 284 3.99 9.15 -38.68
C THR A 284 3.10 9.86 -39.70
N TYR A 285 1.80 10.06 -39.42
CA TYR A 285 0.89 10.82 -40.30
C TYR A 285 0.60 12.25 -39.83
N GLY A 286 1.33 12.81 -38.87
CA GLY A 286 1.06 14.14 -38.35
C GLY A 286 2.25 15.08 -38.13
N ALA A 287 3.44 14.70 -38.52
CA ALA A 287 4.62 15.53 -38.24
C ALA A 287 5.60 15.61 -39.41
N THR A 288 5.12 16.02 -40.56
CA THR A 288 6.02 16.50 -41.64
C THR A 288 5.44 17.77 -42.21
N SER A 289 6.27 18.78 -42.17
CA SER A 289 6.09 20.10 -42.80
C SER A 289 5.59 21.19 -41.87
N TYR A 290 6.51 21.96 -41.35
CA TYR A 290 6.49 23.42 -41.40
C TYR A 290 7.69 23.98 -40.64
N TYR A 291 8.89 23.80 -41.20
CA TYR A 291 9.97 24.79 -41.08
C TYR A 291 10.40 25.20 -42.46
N LYS A 292 9.72 26.16 -43.06
CA LYS A 292 10.26 26.91 -44.21
C LYS A 292 10.54 28.32 -43.72
N LEU A 293 11.80 28.52 -43.41
CA LEU A 293 12.39 29.81 -43.10
C LEU A 293 12.31 30.69 -44.34
N SER A 294 11.57 31.75 -44.27
CA SER A 294 11.71 32.83 -45.26
C SER A 294 12.36 34.04 -44.60
N ARG A 295 13.61 34.22 -44.93
CA ARG A 295 14.44 35.36 -44.60
C ARG A 295 14.27 36.40 -45.74
N ALA A 296 13.65 37.55 -45.42
CA ALA A 296 13.98 38.80 -46.15
C ALA A 296 13.27 39.99 -45.48
N GLY A 297 14.02 41.09 -45.20
CA GLY A 297 13.60 42.47 -45.34
C GLY A 297 13.17 43.25 -44.09
N ARG A 298 14.10 43.79 -43.39
CA ARG A 298 14.35 45.20 -42.95
C ARG A 298 13.16 46.17 -42.96
N ALA A 299 12.87 46.75 -41.80
CA ALA A 299 12.57 48.13 -41.44
C ALA A 299 11.43 48.24 -40.45
N GLY A 300 11.71 48.97 -39.39
CA GLY A 300 10.97 49.41 -38.22
C GLY A 300 9.46 49.56 -38.35
N ASP A 301 8.81 49.01 -37.37
CA ASP A 301 7.75 49.71 -36.67
C ASP A 301 7.19 48.82 -35.53
N THR A 302 6.71 49.43 -34.50
CA THR A 302 6.01 48.83 -33.36
C THR A 302 4.97 47.81 -33.82
N ARG A 303 5.18 46.51 -33.56
CA ARG A 303 4.27 45.45 -34.00
C ARG A 303 3.89 44.53 -32.86
N SER A 304 2.61 44.51 -32.55
CA SER A 304 1.94 43.41 -31.88
C SER A 304 2.00 42.19 -32.81
N ASP A 305 2.75 41.11 -32.43
CA ASP A 305 2.79 39.88 -33.20
C ASP A 305 1.49 39.11 -33.02
N THR A 306 0.63 39.16 -34.02
CA THR A 306 -0.57 38.34 -34.15
C THR A 306 -0.20 37.11 -34.97
N HIS A 307 -0.17 35.96 -34.36
CA HIS A 307 -0.02 34.70 -35.08
C HIS A 307 -1.38 34.10 -35.43
N GLU A 308 -1.70 34.05 -36.70
CA GLU A 308 -2.90 33.44 -37.26
C GLU A 308 -2.64 31.99 -37.59
N LEU A 309 -3.39 31.09 -36.93
CA LEU A 309 -3.37 29.65 -37.20
C LEU A 309 -4.59 29.30 -38.07
N VAL A 310 -4.34 28.99 -39.34
CA VAL A 310 -5.37 28.57 -40.28
C VAL A 310 -5.53 27.03 -40.21
N SER A 311 -6.71 26.55 -39.89
CA SER A 311 -7.06 25.10 -39.92
C SER A 311 -7.55 24.70 -41.31
N ILE A 312 -6.91 23.64 -41.90
CA ILE A 312 -7.21 23.14 -43.25
C ILE A 312 -8.19 21.98 -43.20
N HIS A 313 -9.38 22.10 -42.64
CA HIS A 313 -10.48 21.18 -42.99
C HIS A 313 -11.77 21.57 -42.25
N GLY A 314 -12.79 21.86 -43.03
CA GLY A 314 -14.18 22.03 -42.62
C GLY A 314 -14.71 23.46 -42.84
N ASP A 315 -15.92 23.55 -43.37
CA ASP A 315 -16.64 24.81 -43.70
C ASP A 315 -17.02 25.66 -42.47
N GLY A 316 -16.05 25.96 -41.63
CA GLY A 316 -16.18 26.86 -40.51
C GLY A 316 -14.91 27.67 -40.33
N VAL A 317 -15.00 29.00 -40.41
CA VAL A 317 -13.89 29.90 -40.18
C VAL A 317 -13.66 29.99 -38.67
N ASN A 318 -12.65 29.30 -38.16
CA ASN A 318 -12.21 29.44 -36.77
C ASN A 318 -11.08 30.47 -36.69
N HIS A 319 -11.37 31.66 -36.17
CA HIS A 319 -10.35 32.68 -35.85
C HIS A 319 -9.90 32.49 -34.40
N THR A 320 -8.65 32.17 -34.21
CA THR A 320 -8.01 32.13 -32.89
C THR A 320 -6.99 33.26 -32.81
N THR A 321 -7.30 34.28 -32.04
CA THR A 321 -6.39 35.41 -31.74
C THR A 321 -5.74 35.18 -30.38
N VAL A 322 -4.41 35.09 -30.33
CA VAL A 322 -3.64 35.10 -29.10
C VAL A 322 -3.08 36.50 -28.90
N THR A 323 -3.60 37.23 -27.94
CA THR A 323 -3.10 38.53 -27.54
C THR A 323 -2.30 38.43 -26.27
N SER A 324 -1.02 38.77 -26.28
CA SER A 324 -0.21 38.98 -25.08
C SER A 324 -0.28 40.48 -24.75
N MET A 325 -0.99 40.86 -23.69
CA MET A 325 -0.83 42.18 -23.09
C MET A 325 0.44 42.16 -22.24
N VAL A 326 1.42 42.91 -22.63
CA VAL A 326 2.58 43.25 -21.80
C VAL A 326 2.18 44.53 -21.06
N ASP A 327 1.56 44.40 -19.90
CA ASP A 327 1.48 45.51 -18.95
C ASP A 327 2.82 45.56 -18.22
N CYS A 328 3.56 46.65 -18.50
CA CYS A 328 4.74 47.02 -17.76
C CYS A 328 4.33 47.69 -16.44
N ASP A 329 3.95 46.91 -15.45
CA ASP A 329 3.95 47.35 -14.07
C ASP A 329 5.01 46.57 -13.29
N SER A 330 6.03 47.35 -12.93
CA SER A 330 7.12 46.93 -12.07
C SER A 330 6.61 46.75 -10.64
N GLU A 331 6.19 45.54 -10.26
CA GLU A 331 6.35 45.01 -8.89
C GLU A 331 5.88 43.57 -8.79
N SER A 332 6.72 42.77 -8.11
CA SER A 332 6.54 41.40 -7.68
C SER A 332 6.70 40.29 -8.74
N GLN A 333 7.89 39.74 -8.78
CA GLN A 333 8.17 38.38 -9.31
C GLN A 333 7.46 37.33 -8.46
N SER A 334 6.22 36.99 -8.79
CA SER A 334 5.62 35.75 -8.34
C SER A 334 5.54 34.80 -9.54
N SER A 335 5.96 33.56 -9.35
CA SER A 335 5.99 32.50 -10.37
C SER A 335 4.60 32.04 -10.86
N GLN A 336 3.55 32.83 -10.65
CA GLN A 336 2.18 32.61 -11.13
C GLN A 336 1.80 33.46 -12.36
N ALA A 337 2.69 34.31 -12.86
CA ALA A 337 2.39 35.25 -13.96
C ALA A 337 2.40 34.61 -15.38
N GLN A 338 2.55 33.28 -15.52
CA GLN A 338 2.50 32.58 -16.81
C GLN A 338 1.34 31.58 -16.91
N ILE A 339 0.13 32.03 -16.55
CA ILE A 339 -1.09 31.26 -16.83
C ILE A 339 -1.58 31.67 -18.21
N ILE A 340 -1.46 30.79 -19.21
CA ILE A 340 -2.10 30.96 -20.52
C ILE A 340 -3.62 30.88 -20.29
N ARG A 341 -4.31 32.00 -20.39
CA ARG A 341 -5.77 32.07 -20.32
C ARG A 341 -6.33 31.90 -21.73
N GLU A 342 -6.86 30.72 -22.07
CA GLU A 342 -7.58 30.46 -23.31
C GLU A 342 -9.03 31.00 -23.17
N VAL A 343 -9.39 32.00 -23.93
CA VAL A 343 -10.77 32.52 -24.02
C VAL A 343 -11.35 32.09 -25.37
N ARG A 344 -12.32 31.21 -25.37
CA ARG A 344 -13.06 30.78 -26.59
C ARG A 344 -14.33 31.65 -26.72
N THR A 345 -14.40 32.49 -27.73
CA THR A 345 -15.59 33.29 -28.07
C THR A 345 -16.29 32.68 -29.29
N TRP A 346 -17.56 32.35 -29.16
CA TRP A 346 -18.39 31.83 -30.25
C TRP A 346 -19.32 32.92 -30.75
N THR A 347 -19.26 33.25 -32.03
CA THR A 347 -20.21 34.13 -32.71
C THR A 347 -21.11 33.32 -33.64
N VAL A 348 -22.42 33.29 -33.35
CA VAL A 348 -23.41 32.63 -34.21
C VAL A 348 -24.05 33.71 -35.05
N THR A 349 -23.80 33.69 -36.39
CA THR A 349 -24.49 34.53 -37.36
C THR A 349 -25.60 33.71 -37.99
N ALA A 350 -26.86 34.09 -37.78
CA ALA A 350 -28.00 33.51 -38.48
C ALA A 350 -28.23 34.29 -39.79
N GLN A 351 -28.03 33.66 -40.95
CA GLN A 351 -28.49 34.16 -42.23
C GLN A 351 -29.97 33.79 -42.39
N ARG A 352 -30.83 34.78 -42.48
CA ARG A 352 -32.22 34.56 -42.95
C ARG A 352 -32.20 34.53 -44.47
N GLU A 353 -32.66 33.46 -45.07
CA GLU A 353 -33.13 33.44 -46.46
C GLU A 353 -34.45 34.17 -46.59
#